data_408c330f190087108113487d9d19247f
#
_entry.id   408c330f190087108113487d9d19247f
#
_cell.length_a   1.000
_cell.length_b   1.000
_cell.length_c   1.000
_cell.angle_alpha   90.00
_cell.angle_beta   90.00
_cell.angle_gamma   90.00
#
_symmetry.space_group_name_H-M   'P 1'
#
loop_
_entity.id
_entity.type
_entity.pdbx_description
1 polymer ?
#
loop_
_entity_poly.entity_id
_entity_poly.type
_entity_poly.pdbx_seq_one_letter_code
_entity_poly.pdbx_strand_id
1 'polypeptide(L)'
;MLKLARNHNRGRLLVFEGTDGAGKTTLIRQTMLYLGEKLGEDRLLLLKQPTDLARKTKLFQKMMYCSAHDEIDYRAVQLLTLSDRVQHNREVIVPALEAGKLVVCDRYLYTSIVNMLARGYRRERWFFLACRSIVRPDLGFLAYADPELAIERIRRRPKECRRHLDEQLLRSVAREFLRRREKFALHLIDTAREPEAAFAQMRPYLNRLAEEMKP
;
A
#
# COMPACT_ATOMS: atom_id res chain seq x y z
N MET A 1 -10.28 13.43 10.46
CA MET A 1 -8.84 13.40 10.15
C MET A 1 -8.32 12.02 10.51
N LEU A 2 -7.51 11.40 9.64
CA LEU A 2 -6.90 10.09 9.91
C LEU A 2 -5.96 10.19 11.12
N LYS A 3 -6.22 9.37 12.13
CA LYS A 3 -5.35 9.19 13.31
C LYS A 3 -5.03 7.70 13.40
N LEU A 4 -3.76 7.35 13.42
CA LEU A 4 -3.25 6.00 13.56
C LEU A 4 -2.49 5.88 14.87
N ALA A 5 -2.40 4.67 15.41
CA ALA A 5 -1.59 4.39 16.59
C ALA A 5 -0.10 4.65 16.30
N ARG A 6 0.61 5.27 17.22
CA ARG A 6 2.06 5.44 17.07
C ARG A 6 2.76 4.08 17.17
N ASN A 7 3.79 3.89 16.38
CA ASN A 7 4.72 2.77 16.55
C ASN A 7 5.66 3.08 17.73
N HIS A 8 5.54 2.33 18.79
CA HIS A 8 6.44 2.40 19.97
C HIS A 8 7.36 1.19 20.07
N ASN A 9 7.30 0.30 19.08
CA ASN A 9 8.06 -0.95 19.06
C ASN A 9 9.47 -0.73 18.53
N ARG A 10 10.36 -1.71 18.75
CA ARG A 10 11.74 -1.68 18.25
C ARG A 10 11.82 -1.80 16.73
N GLY A 11 10.90 -2.55 16.13
CA GLY A 11 10.81 -2.72 14.68
C GLY A 11 10.26 -1.49 13.97
N ARG A 12 10.32 -1.51 12.65
CA ARG A 12 9.86 -0.42 11.79
C ARG A 12 8.87 -0.92 10.76
N LEU A 13 7.90 -0.07 10.42
CA LEU A 13 6.89 -0.34 9.39
C LEU A 13 7.13 0.56 8.18
N LEU A 14 7.50 -0.06 7.06
CA LEU A 14 7.67 0.56 5.76
C LEU A 14 6.50 0.18 4.85
N VAL A 15 5.84 1.16 4.22
CA VAL A 15 4.71 0.89 3.34
C VAL A 15 4.94 1.41 1.93
N PHE A 16 4.45 0.66 0.94
CA PHE A 16 4.44 1.02 -0.46
C PHE A 16 3.02 1.23 -0.94
N GLU A 17 2.74 2.41 -1.45
CA GLU A 17 1.45 2.80 -2.01
C GLU A 17 1.57 3.18 -3.48
N GLY A 18 0.44 3.30 -4.16
CA GLY A 18 0.35 3.68 -5.58
C GLY A 18 -0.64 2.84 -6.34
N THR A 19 -0.99 3.26 -7.55
CA THR A 19 -1.91 2.56 -8.44
C THR A 19 -1.33 1.23 -8.94
N ASP A 20 -2.15 0.38 -9.52
CA ASP A 20 -1.64 -0.74 -10.31
C ASP A 20 -0.86 -0.18 -11.51
N GLY A 21 0.14 -0.89 -11.98
CA GLY A 21 1.05 -0.40 -13.03
C GLY A 21 2.11 0.61 -12.57
N ALA A 22 2.01 1.17 -11.37
CA ALA A 22 2.93 2.19 -10.85
C ALA A 22 4.31 1.65 -10.40
N GLY A 23 4.71 0.42 -10.70
CA GLY A 23 6.06 -0.07 -10.43
C GLY A 23 6.35 -0.55 -8.99
N LYS A 24 5.37 -0.57 -8.09
CA LYS A 24 5.54 -0.99 -6.68
C LYS A 24 6.31 -2.30 -6.49
N THR A 25 5.94 -3.35 -7.21
CA THR A 25 6.55 -4.68 -7.04
C THR A 25 8.05 -4.68 -7.31
N THR A 26 8.50 -3.90 -8.28
CA THR A 26 9.93 -3.74 -8.60
C THR A 26 10.66 -3.03 -7.46
N LEU A 27 10.11 -1.91 -6.98
CA LEU A 27 10.68 -1.16 -5.85
C LEU A 27 10.73 -2.00 -4.58
N ILE A 28 9.67 -2.73 -4.26
CA ILE A 28 9.62 -3.63 -3.09
C ILE A 28 10.71 -4.70 -3.19
N ARG A 29 10.85 -5.36 -4.35
CA ARG A 29 11.89 -6.37 -4.56
C ARG A 29 13.29 -5.79 -4.35
N GLN A 30 13.60 -4.64 -4.95
CA GLN A 30 14.89 -3.97 -4.77
C GLN A 30 15.11 -3.57 -3.31
N THR A 31 14.07 -3.10 -2.62
CA THR A 31 14.12 -2.75 -1.19
C THR A 31 14.41 -3.97 -0.32
N MET A 32 13.75 -5.10 -0.57
CA MET A 32 13.96 -6.33 0.21
C MET A 32 15.39 -6.84 0.05
N LEU A 33 15.93 -6.86 -1.17
CA LEU A 33 17.33 -7.23 -1.42
C LEU A 33 18.30 -6.27 -0.71
N TYR A 34 18.14 -4.97 -0.92
CA TYR A 34 19.02 -3.95 -0.36
C TYR A 34 19.05 -3.92 1.17
N LEU A 35 17.88 -4.05 1.81
CA LEU A 35 17.79 -4.04 3.26
C LEU A 35 18.12 -5.42 3.86
N GLY A 36 17.92 -6.52 3.12
CA GLY A 36 18.36 -7.85 3.50
C GLY A 36 19.88 -7.92 3.67
N GLU A 37 20.63 -7.34 2.74
CA GLU A 37 22.10 -7.23 2.84
C GLU A 37 22.56 -6.39 4.04
N LYS A 38 21.79 -5.39 4.47
CA LYS A 38 22.16 -4.47 5.56
C LYS A 38 21.73 -4.93 6.95
N LEU A 39 20.58 -5.58 7.06
CA LEU A 39 19.92 -5.89 8.32
C LEU A 39 19.86 -7.39 8.61
N GLY A 40 20.06 -8.24 7.60
CA GLY A 40 19.77 -9.66 7.62
C GLY A 40 18.36 -9.98 7.12
N GLU A 41 18.21 -11.01 6.30
CA GLU A 41 16.92 -11.40 5.71
C GLU A 41 15.91 -11.85 6.76
N ASP A 42 16.36 -12.48 7.83
CA ASP A 42 15.57 -12.94 8.97
C ASP A 42 14.86 -11.79 9.73
N ARG A 43 15.42 -10.59 9.64
CA ARG A 43 14.82 -9.37 10.21
C ARG A 43 13.76 -8.72 9.33
N LEU A 44 13.58 -9.17 8.09
CA LEU A 44 12.62 -8.60 7.15
C LEU A 44 11.36 -9.45 7.07
N LEU A 45 10.20 -8.79 7.04
CA LEU A 45 8.90 -9.42 6.82
C LEU A 45 8.15 -8.68 5.73
N LEU A 46 7.96 -9.33 4.56
CA LEU A 46 7.17 -8.79 3.46
C LEU A 46 5.70 -9.21 3.60
N LEU A 47 4.82 -8.23 3.62
CA LEU A 47 3.37 -8.42 3.74
C LEU A 47 2.65 -7.73 2.58
N LYS A 48 1.42 -8.15 2.32
CA LYS A 48 0.54 -7.54 1.33
C LYS A 48 -0.86 -7.32 1.91
N GLN A 49 -1.43 -6.15 1.69
CA GLN A 49 -2.77 -5.82 2.16
C GLN A 49 -3.71 -5.39 1.02
N PRO A 50 -5.02 -5.70 1.12
CA PRO A 50 -5.59 -6.62 2.10
C PRO A 50 -5.02 -8.03 1.93
N THR A 51 -5.16 -8.90 2.95
CA THR A 51 -4.64 -10.26 2.92
C THR A 51 -5.53 -11.18 2.07
N ASP A 52 -5.13 -12.43 1.94
CA ASP A 52 -5.93 -13.45 1.24
C ASP A 52 -7.29 -13.69 1.91
N LEU A 53 -7.42 -13.42 3.21
CA LEU A 53 -8.70 -13.52 3.92
C LEU A 53 -9.77 -12.65 3.24
N ALA A 54 -9.47 -11.39 2.99
CA ALA A 54 -10.39 -10.50 2.28
C ALA A 54 -10.40 -10.78 0.76
N ARG A 55 -9.23 -11.03 0.15
CA ARG A 55 -9.09 -11.16 -1.32
C ARG A 55 -9.85 -12.36 -1.90
N LYS A 56 -9.96 -13.47 -1.16
CA LYS A 56 -10.66 -14.69 -1.61
C LYS A 56 -12.17 -14.63 -1.42
N THR A 57 -12.72 -13.60 -0.79
CA THR A 57 -14.17 -13.46 -0.63
C THR A 57 -14.86 -13.18 -1.96
N LYS A 58 -16.10 -13.67 -2.11
CA LYS A 58 -16.92 -13.40 -3.31
C LYS A 58 -17.10 -11.89 -3.55
N LEU A 59 -17.28 -11.12 -2.49
CA LEU A 59 -17.44 -9.66 -2.58
C LEU A 59 -16.20 -9.00 -3.18
N PHE A 60 -15.01 -9.33 -2.68
CA PHE A 60 -13.76 -8.77 -3.19
C PHE A 60 -13.49 -9.22 -4.63
N GLN A 61 -13.74 -10.50 -4.93
CA GLN A 61 -13.61 -11.05 -6.28
C GLN A 61 -14.56 -10.33 -7.26
N LYS A 62 -15.83 -10.13 -6.88
CA LYS A 62 -16.79 -9.38 -7.69
C LYS A 62 -16.28 -7.96 -7.98
N MET A 63 -15.77 -7.25 -6.98
CA MET A 63 -15.18 -5.91 -7.17
C MET A 63 -14.00 -5.93 -8.16
N MET A 64 -13.20 -6.99 -8.16
CA MET A 64 -11.97 -7.05 -8.98
C MET A 64 -12.23 -7.45 -10.43
N TYR A 65 -13.25 -8.27 -10.68
CA TYR A 65 -13.43 -8.96 -11.98
C TYR A 65 -14.77 -8.64 -12.67
N CYS A 66 -15.73 -8.03 -11.96
CA CYS A 66 -17.01 -7.68 -12.56
C CYS A 66 -16.96 -6.26 -13.13
N SER A 67 -17.55 -6.07 -14.32
CA SER A 67 -17.74 -4.74 -14.92
C SER A 67 -18.92 -3.97 -14.31
N ALA A 68 -19.90 -4.68 -13.70
CA ALA A 68 -21.07 -4.07 -13.06
C ALA A 68 -20.74 -3.57 -11.64
N HIS A 69 -19.95 -2.51 -11.55
CA HIS A 69 -19.59 -1.91 -10.27
C HIS A 69 -20.78 -1.29 -9.52
N ASP A 70 -21.85 -0.94 -10.22
CA ASP A 70 -23.06 -0.34 -9.64
C ASP A 70 -23.83 -1.28 -8.71
N GLU A 71 -23.60 -2.59 -8.81
CA GLU A 71 -24.20 -3.59 -7.93
C GLU A 71 -23.43 -3.78 -6.60
N ILE A 72 -22.31 -3.07 -6.41
CA ILE A 72 -21.47 -3.23 -5.24
C ILE A 72 -21.50 -1.93 -4.42
N ASP A 73 -22.05 -2.01 -3.20
CA ASP A 73 -21.77 -0.93 -2.25
C ASP A 73 -20.30 -1.01 -1.81
N TYR A 74 -19.53 -0.03 -2.24
CA TYR A 74 -18.10 0.01 -1.93
C TYR A 74 -17.80 0.13 -0.43
N ARG A 75 -18.76 0.56 0.40
CA ARG A 75 -18.65 0.51 1.86
C ARG A 75 -18.49 -0.92 2.36
N ALA A 76 -19.25 -1.86 1.78
CA ALA A 76 -19.14 -3.27 2.15
C ALA A 76 -17.73 -3.82 1.86
N VAL A 77 -17.14 -3.45 0.72
CA VAL A 77 -15.74 -3.80 0.40
C VAL A 77 -14.78 -3.19 1.42
N GLN A 78 -15.01 -1.94 1.83
CA GLN A 78 -14.15 -1.28 2.81
C GLN A 78 -14.30 -1.84 4.22
N LEU A 79 -15.50 -2.21 4.65
CA LEU A 79 -15.72 -2.91 5.92
C LEU A 79 -14.97 -4.24 5.95
N LEU A 80 -15.09 -5.04 4.89
CA LEU A 80 -14.37 -6.31 4.75
C LEU A 80 -12.85 -6.11 4.82
N THR A 81 -12.30 -5.22 4.01
CA THR A 81 -10.85 -5.01 3.93
C THR A 81 -10.30 -4.28 5.16
N LEU A 82 -11.11 -3.50 5.86
CA LEU A 82 -10.72 -2.85 7.10
C LEU A 82 -10.70 -3.85 8.26
N SER A 83 -11.69 -4.75 8.34
CA SER A 83 -11.69 -5.85 9.31
C SER A 83 -10.44 -6.72 9.16
N ASP A 84 -10.13 -7.13 7.92
CA ASP A 84 -8.90 -7.85 7.58
C ASP A 84 -7.65 -7.11 8.05
N ARG A 85 -7.55 -5.81 7.81
CA ARG A 85 -6.38 -5.00 8.23
C ARG A 85 -6.25 -4.87 9.74
N VAL A 86 -7.36 -4.67 10.45
CA VAL A 86 -7.36 -4.57 11.93
C VAL A 86 -6.84 -5.88 12.52
N GLN A 87 -7.34 -7.01 12.06
CA GLN A 87 -6.91 -8.33 12.53
C GLN A 87 -5.45 -8.61 12.17
N HIS A 88 -5.06 -8.38 10.91
CA HIS A 88 -3.69 -8.55 10.43
C HIS A 88 -2.68 -7.65 11.17
N ASN A 89 -3.10 -6.42 11.52
CA ASN A 89 -2.28 -5.53 12.36
C ASN A 89 -2.01 -6.15 13.73
N ARG A 90 -3.04 -6.71 14.37
CA ARG A 90 -2.93 -7.30 15.71
C ARG A 90 -2.15 -8.61 15.73
N GLU A 91 -2.40 -9.49 14.76
CA GLU A 91 -1.85 -10.85 14.76
C GLU A 91 -0.45 -10.96 14.15
N VAL A 92 -0.12 -10.07 13.21
CA VAL A 92 1.10 -10.20 12.42
C VAL A 92 2.00 -8.97 12.52
N ILE A 93 1.45 -7.76 12.24
CA ILE A 93 2.28 -6.56 12.15
C ILE A 93 2.84 -6.18 13.52
N VAL A 94 1.98 -6.04 14.54
CA VAL A 94 2.42 -5.62 15.88
C VAL A 94 3.42 -6.62 16.48
N PRO A 95 3.17 -7.95 16.50
CA PRO A 95 4.14 -8.92 17.00
C PRO A 95 5.49 -8.90 16.26
N ALA A 96 5.47 -8.70 14.93
CA ALA A 96 6.70 -8.58 14.17
C ALA A 96 7.50 -7.30 14.54
N LEU A 97 6.80 -6.18 14.78
CA LEU A 97 7.42 -4.93 15.23
C LEU A 97 7.98 -5.06 16.66
N GLU A 98 7.27 -5.74 17.56
CA GLU A 98 7.73 -6.04 18.92
C GLU A 98 9.01 -6.91 18.90
N ALA A 99 9.06 -7.87 17.97
CA ALA A 99 10.25 -8.70 17.73
C ALA A 99 11.42 -7.95 17.04
N GLY A 100 11.29 -6.62 16.79
CA GLY A 100 12.34 -5.80 16.18
C GLY A 100 12.49 -5.99 14.68
N LYS A 101 11.51 -6.58 13.99
CA LYS A 101 11.56 -6.78 12.54
C LYS A 101 11.26 -5.50 11.76
N LEU A 102 11.79 -5.43 10.56
CA LEU A 102 11.33 -4.49 9.53
C LEU A 102 10.17 -5.13 8.77
N VAL A 103 8.98 -4.57 8.95
CA VAL A 103 7.79 -4.97 8.21
C VAL A 103 7.67 -4.11 6.96
N VAL A 104 7.73 -4.73 5.79
CA VAL A 104 7.53 -4.09 4.49
C VAL A 104 6.14 -4.48 3.98
N CYS A 105 5.28 -3.49 3.73
CA CYS A 105 3.88 -3.75 3.36
C CYS A 105 3.57 -3.23 1.95
N ASP A 106 3.20 -4.15 1.04
CA ASP A 106 2.62 -3.81 -0.28
C ASP A 106 1.17 -3.40 -0.08
N ARG A 107 0.89 -2.12 -0.17
CA ARG A 107 -0.34 -1.41 0.18
C ARG A 107 -0.63 -1.38 1.68
N TYR A 108 -1.31 -0.32 2.06
CA TYR A 108 -1.77 -0.09 3.42
C TYR A 108 -3.14 0.62 3.40
N LEU A 109 -3.48 1.33 4.45
CA LEU A 109 -4.75 2.06 4.59
C LEU A 109 -4.96 3.16 3.54
N TYR A 110 -3.89 3.76 3.04
CA TYR A 110 -3.98 4.91 2.15
C TYR A 110 -4.61 4.53 0.81
N THR A 111 -4.33 3.31 0.29
CA THR A 111 -5.04 2.74 -0.87
C THR A 111 -6.57 2.73 -0.66
N SER A 112 -7.06 2.34 0.52
CA SER A 112 -8.51 2.34 0.81
C SER A 112 -9.08 3.76 0.80
N ILE A 113 -8.40 4.70 1.44
CA ILE A 113 -8.85 6.10 1.53
C ILE A 113 -8.96 6.73 0.14
N VAL A 114 -7.92 6.62 -0.69
CA VAL A 114 -7.94 7.22 -2.03
C VAL A 114 -8.97 6.58 -2.94
N ASN A 115 -9.17 5.26 -2.82
CA ASN A 115 -10.21 4.55 -3.57
C ASN A 115 -11.63 4.95 -3.16
N MET A 116 -11.88 5.16 -1.87
CA MET A 116 -13.17 5.71 -1.41
C MET A 116 -13.40 7.10 -1.99
N LEU A 117 -12.40 7.97 -1.89
CA LEU A 117 -12.50 9.36 -2.37
C LEU A 117 -12.70 9.45 -3.88
N ALA A 118 -11.98 8.62 -4.65
CA ALA A 118 -12.11 8.55 -6.10
C ALA A 118 -13.51 8.10 -6.54
N ARG A 119 -14.20 7.31 -5.70
CA ARG A 119 -15.59 6.88 -5.91
C ARG A 119 -16.64 7.79 -5.26
N GLY A 120 -16.26 8.96 -4.73
CA GLY A 120 -17.18 9.94 -4.16
C GLY A 120 -17.52 9.74 -2.66
N TYR A 121 -17.00 8.73 -2.00
CA TYR A 121 -17.22 8.49 -0.58
C TYR A 121 -16.36 9.44 0.28
N ARG A 122 -16.93 10.58 0.67
CA ARG A 122 -16.16 11.67 1.32
C ARG A 122 -16.37 11.80 2.82
N ARG A 123 -17.42 11.19 3.38
CA ARG A 123 -17.84 11.40 4.78
C ARG A 123 -17.91 10.12 5.60
N GLU A 124 -17.02 9.18 5.36
CA GLU A 124 -17.01 7.87 6.00
C GLU A 124 -16.29 7.94 7.35
N ARG A 125 -16.93 8.58 8.36
CA ARG A 125 -16.36 8.77 9.71
C ARG A 125 -16.03 7.45 10.39
N TRP A 126 -16.87 6.44 10.21
CA TRP A 126 -16.70 5.09 10.77
C TRP A 126 -15.36 4.48 10.35
N PHE A 127 -14.95 4.65 9.10
CA PHE A 127 -13.67 4.15 8.60
C PHE A 127 -12.49 4.76 9.38
N PHE A 128 -12.48 6.08 9.55
CA PHE A 128 -11.41 6.79 10.26
C PHE A 128 -11.37 6.47 11.76
N LEU A 129 -12.52 6.14 12.37
CA LEU A 129 -12.58 5.71 13.77
C LEU A 129 -11.97 4.32 13.93
N ALA A 130 -12.32 3.37 13.09
CA ALA A 130 -11.78 2.02 13.12
C ALA A 130 -10.27 1.96 12.82
N CYS A 131 -9.74 2.91 12.02
CA CYS A 131 -8.30 2.99 11.74
C CYS A 131 -7.43 3.35 12.97
N ARG A 132 -8.00 3.82 14.09
CA ARG A 132 -7.22 4.29 15.23
C ARG A 132 -6.38 3.22 15.92
N SER A 133 -6.77 1.96 15.81
CA SER A 133 -6.03 0.81 16.34
C SER A 133 -4.89 0.33 15.45
N ILE A 134 -4.80 0.84 14.23
CA ILE A 134 -3.83 0.40 13.24
C ILE A 134 -2.56 1.23 13.37
N VAL A 135 -1.39 0.58 13.36
CA VAL A 135 -0.08 1.22 13.53
C VAL A 135 0.21 2.18 12.38
N ARG A 136 0.73 3.34 12.73
CA ARG A 136 1.20 4.33 11.75
C ARG A 136 2.53 3.87 11.16
N PRO A 137 2.68 3.87 9.82
CA PRO A 137 3.97 3.61 9.20
C PRO A 137 5.05 4.60 9.65
N ASP A 138 6.26 4.10 9.84
CA ASP A 138 7.45 4.91 10.11
C ASP A 138 7.99 5.56 8.84
N LEU A 139 7.87 4.84 7.71
CA LEU A 139 8.26 5.32 6.39
C LEU A 139 7.23 4.88 5.35
N GLY A 140 6.91 5.75 4.41
CA GLY A 140 6.00 5.44 3.32
C GLY A 140 6.47 5.96 1.98
N PHE A 141 6.35 5.13 0.94
CA PHE A 141 6.64 5.51 -0.43
C PHE A 141 5.38 5.46 -1.29
N LEU A 142 5.20 6.47 -2.11
CA LEU A 142 4.22 6.50 -3.18
C LEU A 142 4.94 6.24 -4.50
N ALA A 143 4.86 5.01 -4.99
CA ALA A 143 5.27 4.69 -6.35
C ALA A 143 4.32 5.39 -7.33
N TYR A 144 4.85 6.22 -8.19
CA TYR A 144 4.07 6.99 -9.15
C TYR A 144 4.63 6.83 -10.56
N ALA A 145 3.75 6.52 -11.48
CA ALA A 145 3.92 6.70 -12.91
C ALA A 145 2.72 7.48 -13.42
N ASP A 146 2.88 8.19 -14.53
CA ASP A 146 1.74 8.79 -15.21
C ASP A 146 0.66 7.73 -15.43
N PRO A 147 -0.64 8.06 -15.23
CA PRO A 147 -1.73 7.09 -15.39
C PRO A 147 -1.73 6.37 -16.74
N GLU A 148 -1.38 7.04 -17.83
CA GLU A 148 -1.33 6.41 -19.16
C GLU A 148 -0.23 5.35 -19.25
N LEU A 149 0.95 5.65 -18.70
CA LEU A 149 2.03 4.68 -18.60
C LEU A 149 1.65 3.50 -17.68
N ALA A 150 0.96 3.77 -16.58
CA ALA A 150 0.49 2.71 -15.69
C ALA A 150 -0.53 1.80 -16.38
N ILE A 151 -1.48 2.35 -17.14
CA ILE A 151 -2.47 1.63 -17.96
C ILE A 151 -1.76 0.77 -19.01
N GLU A 152 -0.82 1.33 -19.73
CA GLU A 152 -0.02 0.60 -20.73
C GLU A 152 0.70 -0.60 -20.10
N ARG A 153 1.35 -0.40 -18.96
CA ARG A 153 2.03 -1.46 -18.20
C ARG A 153 1.08 -2.56 -17.74
N ILE A 154 -0.15 -2.21 -17.33
CA ILE A 154 -1.17 -3.18 -16.93
C ILE A 154 -1.60 -4.01 -18.14
N ARG A 155 -1.91 -3.38 -19.26
CA ARG A 155 -2.34 -4.04 -20.51
C ARG A 155 -1.31 -5.04 -21.06
N ARG A 156 -0.01 -4.78 -20.84
CA ARG A 156 1.07 -5.68 -21.24
C ARG A 156 1.22 -6.93 -20.35
N ARG A 157 0.47 -7.03 -19.23
CA ARG A 157 0.58 -8.16 -18.30
C ARG A 157 -0.42 -9.26 -18.63
N PRO A 158 0.03 -10.48 -19.02
CA PRO A 158 -0.89 -11.58 -19.37
C PRO A 158 -1.86 -11.97 -18.24
N LYS A 159 -1.42 -11.82 -16.98
CA LYS A 159 -2.24 -12.18 -15.80
C LYS A 159 -3.38 -11.19 -15.50
N GLU A 160 -3.33 -10.00 -16.06
CA GLU A 160 -4.32 -8.93 -15.81
C GLU A 160 -5.43 -8.89 -16.86
N CYS A 161 -5.35 -9.69 -17.95
CA CYS A 161 -6.33 -9.70 -19.04
C CYS A 161 -7.77 -10.09 -18.59
N ARG A 162 -7.90 -10.79 -17.45
CA ARG A 162 -9.21 -11.17 -16.88
C ARG A 162 -9.78 -10.11 -15.93
N ARG A 163 -9.01 -9.10 -15.58
CA ARG A 163 -9.41 -8.07 -14.63
C ARG A 163 -10.06 -6.91 -15.38
N HIS A 164 -11.22 -6.47 -14.92
CA HIS A 164 -11.80 -5.24 -15.44
C HIS A 164 -10.92 -4.06 -15.03
N LEU A 165 -10.36 -3.36 -16.02
CA LEU A 165 -9.55 -2.16 -15.83
C LEU A 165 -10.44 -0.93 -16.03
N ASP A 166 -10.88 -0.32 -14.94
CA ASP A 166 -11.51 0.99 -14.95
C ASP A 166 -10.42 2.07 -15.00
N GLU A 167 -10.11 2.52 -16.20
CA GLU A 167 -9.04 3.51 -16.43
C GLU A 167 -9.40 4.89 -15.84
N GLN A 168 -10.68 5.28 -15.87
CA GLN A 168 -11.12 6.55 -15.32
C GLN A 168 -10.93 6.56 -13.80
N LEU A 169 -11.28 5.46 -13.16
CA LEU A 169 -11.03 5.27 -11.74
C LEU A 169 -9.54 5.29 -11.42
N LEU A 170 -8.70 4.61 -12.22
CA LEU A 170 -7.25 4.59 -12.04
C LEU A 170 -6.67 6.01 -12.07
N ARG A 171 -7.07 6.82 -13.06
CA ARG A 171 -6.68 8.25 -13.15
C ARG A 171 -7.14 9.04 -11.93
N SER A 172 -8.35 8.79 -11.45
CA SER A 172 -8.91 9.46 -10.27
C SER A 172 -8.15 9.06 -9.00
N VAL A 173 -7.83 7.79 -8.82
CA VAL A 173 -7.04 7.27 -7.68
C VAL A 173 -5.62 7.85 -7.69
N ALA A 174 -4.96 7.89 -8.86
CA ALA A 174 -3.63 8.50 -8.99
C ALA A 174 -3.64 9.97 -8.56
N ARG A 175 -4.65 10.73 -8.99
CA ARG A 175 -4.85 12.14 -8.62
C ARG A 175 -5.07 12.29 -7.10
N GLU A 176 -5.89 11.44 -6.49
CA GLU A 176 -6.14 11.48 -5.06
C GLU A 176 -4.89 11.13 -4.23
N PHE A 177 -4.03 10.22 -4.70
CA PHE A 177 -2.73 9.95 -4.08
C PHE A 177 -1.83 11.20 -4.12
N LEU A 178 -1.65 11.82 -5.28
CA LEU A 178 -0.81 13.02 -5.41
C LEU A 178 -1.30 14.16 -4.51
N ARG A 179 -2.61 14.41 -4.47
CA ARG A 179 -3.22 15.48 -3.63
C ARG A 179 -3.02 15.26 -2.15
N ARG A 180 -2.83 14.02 -1.70
CA ARG A 180 -2.78 13.65 -0.27
C ARG A 180 -1.44 13.11 0.20
N ARG A 181 -0.46 13.00 -0.69
CA ARG A 181 0.85 12.40 -0.36
C ARG A 181 1.49 13.01 0.88
N GLU A 182 1.48 14.34 0.99
CA GLU A 182 2.06 15.05 2.13
C GLU A 182 1.29 14.78 3.43
N LYS A 183 -0.06 14.78 3.35
CA LYS A 183 -0.91 14.44 4.50
C LYS A 183 -0.72 13.01 4.99
N PHE A 184 -0.35 12.11 4.10
CA PHE A 184 -0.04 10.72 4.39
C PHE A 184 1.43 10.49 4.75
N ALA A 185 2.27 11.53 4.67
CA ALA A 185 3.72 11.44 4.82
C ALA A 185 4.34 10.41 3.86
N LEU A 186 3.90 10.41 2.59
CA LEU A 186 4.41 9.51 1.56
C LEU A 186 5.43 10.25 0.69
N HIS A 187 6.63 9.70 0.61
CA HIS A 187 7.66 10.16 -0.32
C HIS A 187 7.31 9.69 -1.73
N LEU A 188 7.22 10.64 -2.67
CA LEU A 188 6.94 10.36 -4.07
C LEU A 188 8.18 9.75 -4.73
N ILE A 189 8.00 8.62 -5.39
CA ILE A 189 9.04 7.94 -6.18
C ILE A 189 8.56 7.88 -7.62
N ASP A 190 9.23 8.63 -8.48
CA ASP A 190 8.98 8.59 -9.93
C ASP A 190 9.51 7.27 -10.50
N THR A 191 8.59 6.48 -11.04
CA THR A 191 8.88 5.17 -11.65
C THR A 191 8.73 5.17 -13.17
N ALA A 192 8.63 6.35 -13.80
CA ALA A 192 8.57 6.46 -15.25
C ALA A 192 9.90 6.06 -15.91
N ARG A 193 11.00 6.28 -15.19
CA ARG A 193 12.36 5.96 -15.60
C ARG A 193 12.73 4.51 -15.31
N GLU A 194 14.00 4.16 -15.60
CA GLU A 194 14.57 2.84 -15.31
C GLU A 194 14.47 2.50 -13.81
N PRO A 195 14.31 1.20 -13.48
CA PRO A 195 14.14 0.74 -12.10
C PRO A 195 15.22 1.22 -11.14
N GLU A 196 16.47 1.27 -11.57
CA GLU A 196 17.63 1.70 -10.78
C GLU A 196 17.56 3.18 -10.42
N ALA A 197 17.13 4.02 -11.38
CA ALA A 197 16.93 5.46 -11.14
C ALA A 197 15.76 5.72 -10.19
N ALA A 198 14.69 4.92 -10.26
CA ALA A 198 13.58 4.97 -9.32
C ALA A 198 14.03 4.55 -7.91
N PHE A 199 14.79 3.46 -7.80
CA PHE A 199 15.31 2.99 -6.52
C PHE A 199 16.32 3.96 -5.89
N ALA A 200 17.14 4.62 -6.70
CA ALA A 200 18.10 5.62 -6.20
C ALA A 200 17.42 6.76 -5.41
N GLN A 201 16.18 7.14 -5.75
CA GLN A 201 15.40 8.14 -5.01
C GLN A 201 15.06 7.67 -3.58
N MET A 202 14.99 6.37 -3.35
CA MET A 202 14.63 5.79 -2.05
C MET A 202 15.83 5.58 -1.13
N ARG A 203 17.03 5.38 -1.69
CA ARG A 203 18.25 5.01 -0.94
C ARG A 203 18.54 5.88 0.28
N PRO A 204 18.44 7.22 0.24
CA PRO A 204 18.70 8.06 1.42
C PRO A 204 17.77 7.71 2.60
N TYR A 205 16.49 7.49 2.32
CA TYR A 205 15.49 7.14 3.33
C TYR A 205 15.71 5.72 3.88
N LEU A 206 16.05 4.78 3.00
CA LEU A 206 16.32 3.39 3.39
C LEU A 206 17.60 3.27 4.22
N ASN A 207 18.64 4.05 3.88
CA ASN A 207 19.86 4.10 4.68
C ASN A 207 19.57 4.60 6.09
N ARG A 208 18.85 5.71 6.22
CA ARG A 208 18.46 6.25 7.51
C ARG A 208 17.64 5.24 8.32
N LEU A 209 16.66 4.60 7.69
CA LEU A 209 15.84 3.57 8.34
C LEU A 209 16.71 2.40 8.84
N ALA A 210 17.67 1.95 8.03
CA ALA A 210 18.58 0.88 8.41
C ALA A 210 19.49 1.29 9.59
N GLU A 211 20.00 2.52 9.61
CA GLU A 211 20.79 3.04 10.74
C GLU A 211 19.97 3.11 12.04
N GLU A 212 18.71 3.54 11.97
CA GLU A 212 17.80 3.57 13.13
C GLU A 212 17.44 2.17 13.66
N MET A 213 17.68 1.11 12.88
CA MET A 213 17.40 -0.28 13.23
C MET A 213 18.67 -1.08 13.65
N LYS A 214 19.82 -0.47 13.63
CA LYS A 214 21.03 -1.10 14.20
C LYS A 214 20.87 -1.27 15.72
N PRO A 215 21.44 -2.33 16.30
CA PRO A 215 21.36 -2.58 17.74
C PRO A 215 21.99 -1.48 18.56
#